data_eff7c552d458f6219dab616b690f9cb1
#
_entry.id   eff7c552d458f6219dab616b690f9cb1
#
_cell.length_a   1.000
_cell.length_b   1.000
_cell.length_c   1.000
_cell.angle_alpha   90.00
_cell.angle_beta   90.00
_cell.angle_gamma   90.00
#
_symmetry.space_group_name_H-M   'P 1'
#
loop_
_entity.id
_entity.type
_entity.pdbx_description
1 polymer ?
#
loop_
_entity_poly.entity_id
_entity_poly.type
_entity_poly.pdbx_seq_one_letter_code
_entity_poly.pdbx_strand_id
1 'polypeptide(L)'
;MSKEETNIITMKIKYHTETKEDSDRIFQMMVNYNNIVKCTYNYLLKHPKVSTSEISHYQNSLNNIFLDTHFKGSAIYEAKSLMKRNGENKIIFGGKKLFIQRCKNKITKEEFHKQKQIPIYRVGQSNEKGNSKFKIITEEYILFKPNKNEHILLTLESVGKNYQKRLLELSELANQKKISIDFRLDSEYVYVSFDLSKLKSERIIFNKVKDRHFAIDLNPNYIGYTVIDWIDGQNYKIVDKGCFSLKN
;
A
#
# COMPACT_ATOMS: atom_id res chain seq x y z
N MET A 1 18.24 21.29 9.75
CA MET A 1 17.36 20.80 8.66
C MET A 1 16.17 20.13 9.32
N SER A 2 14.99 20.76 9.29
CA SER A 2 13.75 20.15 9.74
C SER A 2 13.46 18.94 8.86
N LYS A 3 13.23 17.76 9.47
CA LYS A 3 12.69 16.62 8.73
C LYS A 3 11.35 17.06 8.14
N GLU A 4 11.26 17.14 6.81
CA GLU A 4 9.96 17.24 6.16
C GLU A 4 9.11 16.04 6.64
N GLU A 5 8.00 16.33 7.30
CA GLU A 5 7.04 15.30 7.68
C GLU A 5 6.45 14.72 6.39
N THR A 6 6.80 13.47 6.10
CA THR A 6 6.23 12.74 4.96
C THR A 6 4.81 12.30 5.31
N ASN A 7 3.84 12.74 4.52
CA ASN A 7 2.44 12.35 4.68
C ASN A 7 2.09 11.22 3.70
N ILE A 8 2.47 9.99 4.06
CA ILE A 8 2.22 8.83 3.20
C ILE A 8 0.75 8.39 3.32
N ILE A 9 0.05 8.40 2.21
CA ILE A 9 -1.29 7.84 2.10
C ILE A 9 -1.33 6.65 1.14
N THR A 10 -2.34 5.82 1.28
CA THR A 10 -2.57 4.65 0.41
C THR A 10 -3.98 4.69 -0.15
N MET A 11 -4.10 4.66 -1.47
CA MET A 11 -5.36 4.42 -2.16
C MET A 11 -5.51 2.92 -2.37
N LYS A 12 -6.64 2.34 -1.94
CA LYS A 12 -7.04 0.97 -2.22
C LYS A 12 -8.08 0.99 -3.33
N ILE A 13 -7.79 0.36 -4.46
CA ILE A 13 -8.62 0.41 -5.66
C ILE A 13 -8.88 -1.01 -6.13
N LYS A 14 -10.14 -1.35 -6.35
CA LYS A 14 -10.52 -2.63 -6.93
C LYS A 14 -10.18 -2.65 -8.41
N TYR A 15 -9.77 -3.81 -8.94
CA TYR A 15 -9.44 -3.96 -10.34
C TYR A 15 -9.92 -5.31 -10.89
N HIS A 16 -9.97 -5.41 -12.21
CA HIS A 16 -10.03 -6.68 -12.93
C HIS A 16 -8.99 -6.71 -14.04
N THR A 17 -8.70 -7.89 -14.54
CA THR A 17 -7.84 -8.13 -15.73
C THR A 17 -8.71 -8.51 -16.91
N GLU A 18 -8.22 -8.28 -18.12
CA GLU A 18 -8.95 -8.60 -19.35
C GLU A 18 -9.15 -10.12 -19.52
N THR A 19 -8.15 -10.89 -19.11
CA THR A 19 -8.16 -12.34 -19.28
C THR A 19 -8.07 -13.09 -17.95
N LYS A 20 -8.54 -14.32 -17.95
CA LYS A 20 -8.37 -15.22 -16.80
C LYS A 20 -6.90 -15.61 -16.62
N GLU A 21 -6.17 -15.77 -17.72
CA GLU A 21 -4.74 -16.07 -17.69
C GLU A 21 -3.95 -15.00 -16.93
N ASP A 22 -4.27 -13.72 -17.12
CA ASP A 22 -3.65 -12.62 -16.39
C ASP A 22 -3.93 -12.70 -14.88
N SER A 23 -5.18 -12.99 -14.51
CA SER A 23 -5.57 -13.19 -13.10
C SER A 23 -4.81 -14.38 -12.48
N ASP A 24 -4.75 -15.50 -13.19
CA ASP A 24 -4.04 -16.69 -12.75
C ASP A 24 -2.53 -16.41 -12.64
N ARG A 25 -1.98 -15.62 -13.56
CA ARG A 25 -0.59 -15.18 -13.54
C ARG A 25 -0.25 -14.31 -12.34
N ILE A 26 -1.11 -13.34 -12.01
CA ILE A 26 -0.96 -12.52 -10.79
C ILE A 26 -1.00 -13.41 -9.55
N PHE A 27 -1.96 -14.33 -9.47
CA PHE A 27 -2.07 -15.24 -8.34
C PHE A 27 -0.82 -16.13 -8.18
N GLN A 28 -0.32 -16.69 -9.29
CA GLN A 28 0.91 -17.47 -9.27
C GLN A 28 2.12 -16.66 -8.81
N MET A 29 2.21 -15.40 -9.21
CA MET A 29 3.25 -14.49 -8.72
C MET A 29 3.11 -14.21 -7.22
N MET A 30 1.89 -14.02 -6.72
CA MET A 30 1.65 -13.87 -5.28
C MET A 30 2.15 -15.10 -4.52
N VAL A 31 1.87 -16.31 -5.01
CA VAL A 31 2.35 -17.56 -4.40
C VAL A 31 3.88 -17.59 -4.37
N ASN A 32 4.54 -17.27 -5.49
CA ASN A 32 6.00 -17.24 -5.58
C ASN A 32 6.60 -16.18 -4.66
N TYR A 33 6.01 -14.99 -4.65
CA TYR A 33 6.44 -13.89 -3.77
C TYR A 33 6.35 -14.29 -2.29
N ASN A 34 5.23 -14.87 -1.88
CA ASN A 34 5.04 -15.34 -0.51
C ASN A 34 6.02 -16.45 -0.12
N ASN A 35 6.30 -17.36 -1.03
CA ASN A 35 7.29 -18.41 -0.78
C ASN A 35 8.69 -17.82 -0.55
N ILE A 36 9.09 -16.84 -1.36
CA ILE A 36 10.37 -16.13 -1.17
C ILE A 36 10.38 -15.36 0.17
N VAL A 37 9.31 -14.61 0.50
CA VAL A 37 9.21 -13.91 1.79
C VAL A 37 9.34 -14.88 2.95
N LYS A 38 8.63 -16.02 2.90
CA LYS A 38 8.67 -17.04 3.94
C LYS A 38 10.07 -17.67 4.07
N CYS A 39 10.69 -18.06 2.96
CA CYS A 39 12.04 -18.63 2.96
C CYS A 39 13.04 -17.62 3.52
N THR A 40 12.96 -16.36 3.08
CA THR A 40 13.82 -15.27 3.56
C THR A 40 13.63 -15.01 5.04
N TYR A 41 12.38 -14.98 5.52
CA TYR A 41 12.08 -14.81 6.94
C TYR A 41 12.68 -15.93 7.79
N ASN A 42 12.49 -17.18 7.39
CA ASN A 42 13.06 -18.34 8.08
C ASN A 42 14.59 -18.35 8.06
N TYR A 43 15.20 -17.86 6.98
CA TYR A 43 16.63 -17.70 6.87
C TYR A 43 17.15 -16.63 7.85
N LEU A 44 16.48 -15.49 7.93
CA LEU A 44 16.81 -14.41 8.86
C LEU A 44 16.67 -14.82 10.34
N LEU A 45 15.69 -15.67 10.67
CA LEU A 45 15.56 -16.24 12.04
C LEU A 45 16.78 -17.07 12.44
N LYS A 46 17.41 -17.76 11.49
CA LYS A 46 18.62 -18.57 11.73
C LYS A 46 19.91 -17.75 11.67
N HIS A 47 19.88 -16.65 10.91
CA HIS A 47 21.05 -15.82 10.59
C HIS A 47 20.72 -14.33 10.79
N PRO A 48 20.48 -13.85 12.04
CA PRO A 48 19.95 -12.50 12.28
C PRO A 48 20.91 -11.36 11.88
N LYS A 49 22.21 -11.64 11.75
CA LYS A 49 23.24 -10.64 11.39
C LYS A 49 23.68 -10.71 9.92
N VAL A 50 22.95 -11.47 9.10
CA VAL A 50 23.31 -11.66 7.69
C VAL A 50 23.14 -10.36 6.88
N SER A 51 24.07 -10.13 5.95
CA SER A 51 24.03 -9.00 5.02
C SER A 51 22.93 -9.15 3.95
N THR A 52 22.55 -8.05 3.33
CA THR A 52 21.57 -8.08 2.23
C THR A 52 22.09 -8.86 1.02
N SER A 53 23.40 -8.83 0.77
CA SER A 53 24.04 -9.58 -0.30
C SER A 53 23.90 -11.10 -0.08
N GLU A 54 24.20 -11.58 1.13
CA GLU A 54 24.04 -13.00 1.48
C GLU A 54 22.59 -13.47 1.38
N ILE A 55 21.62 -12.61 1.79
CA ILE A 55 20.20 -12.91 1.62
C ILE A 55 19.86 -13.06 0.12
N SER A 56 20.39 -12.16 -0.73
CA SER A 56 20.17 -12.23 -2.18
C SER A 56 20.77 -13.50 -2.78
N HIS A 57 21.96 -13.92 -2.35
CA HIS A 57 22.55 -15.19 -2.75
C HIS A 57 21.68 -16.38 -2.34
N TYR A 58 21.19 -16.38 -1.08
CA TYR A 58 20.28 -17.40 -0.61
C TYR A 58 19.00 -17.45 -1.46
N GLN A 59 18.37 -16.30 -1.76
CA GLN A 59 17.18 -16.27 -2.61
C GLN A 59 17.44 -16.79 -4.03
N ASN A 60 18.62 -16.55 -4.57
CA ASN A 60 19.00 -17.04 -5.90
C ASN A 60 19.26 -18.56 -5.91
N SER A 61 19.63 -19.17 -4.78
CA SER A 61 19.73 -20.62 -4.66
C SER A 61 18.40 -21.36 -4.58
N LEU A 62 17.26 -20.62 -4.44
CA LEU A 62 15.92 -21.19 -4.44
C LEU A 62 15.45 -21.44 -5.88
N ASN A 63 15.99 -22.49 -6.52
CA ASN A 63 15.85 -22.76 -7.96
C ASN A 63 14.40 -22.99 -8.44
N ASN A 64 13.47 -23.31 -7.54
CA ASN A 64 12.08 -23.65 -7.90
C ASN A 64 11.13 -22.45 -7.80
N ILE A 65 11.64 -21.24 -7.53
CA ILE A 65 10.80 -20.04 -7.34
C ILE A 65 11.21 -18.99 -8.35
N PHE A 66 10.45 -18.91 -9.46
CA PHE A 66 10.67 -17.92 -10.50
C PHE A 66 10.05 -16.59 -10.11
N LEU A 67 10.88 -15.61 -9.78
CA LEU A 67 10.50 -14.26 -9.47
C LEU A 67 11.58 -13.29 -9.98
N ASP A 68 11.13 -12.16 -10.55
CA ASP A 68 12.01 -11.09 -11.01
C ASP A 68 12.83 -10.50 -9.84
N THR A 69 14.06 -10.08 -10.10
CA THR A 69 15.01 -9.58 -9.10
C THR A 69 14.47 -8.40 -8.29
N HIS A 70 13.69 -7.53 -8.90
CA HIS A 70 13.05 -6.40 -8.21
C HIS A 70 12.06 -6.86 -7.13
N PHE A 71 11.29 -7.92 -7.41
CA PHE A 71 10.36 -8.49 -6.42
C PHE A 71 11.11 -9.31 -5.36
N LYS A 72 12.21 -9.98 -5.72
CA LYS A 72 13.11 -10.61 -4.73
C LYS A 72 13.64 -9.59 -3.73
N GLY A 73 14.09 -8.42 -4.20
CA GLY A 73 14.51 -7.32 -3.35
C GLY A 73 13.40 -6.82 -2.42
N SER A 74 12.18 -6.67 -2.95
CA SER A 74 11.01 -6.29 -2.15
C SER A 74 10.65 -7.36 -1.11
N ALA A 75 10.82 -8.64 -1.44
CA ALA A 75 10.60 -9.75 -0.50
C ALA A 75 11.60 -9.75 0.67
N ILE A 76 12.85 -9.32 0.45
CA ILE A 76 13.83 -9.08 1.53
C ILE A 76 13.31 -8.00 2.48
N TYR A 77 12.86 -6.89 1.92
CA TYR A 77 12.30 -5.78 2.70
C TYR A 77 11.10 -6.22 3.54
N GLU A 78 10.15 -6.95 2.93
CA GLU A 78 8.98 -7.48 3.63
C GLU A 78 9.37 -8.46 4.75
N ALA A 79 10.29 -9.39 4.49
CA ALA A 79 10.78 -10.33 5.50
C ALA A 79 11.47 -9.62 6.68
N LYS A 80 12.31 -8.62 6.41
CA LYS A 80 12.93 -7.78 7.46
C LYS A 80 11.88 -6.99 8.26
N SER A 81 10.85 -6.45 7.60
CA SER A 81 9.74 -5.76 8.25
C SER A 81 8.93 -6.69 9.14
N LEU A 82 8.66 -7.92 8.70
CA LEU A 82 8.02 -8.96 9.50
C LEU A 82 8.85 -9.31 10.73
N MET A 83 10.17 -9.45 10.56
CA MET A 83 11.08 -9.73 11.68
C MET A 83 11.11 -8.59 12.69
N LYS A 84 11.16 -7.33 12.24
CA LYS A 84 11.09 -6.16 13.12
C LYS A 84 9.81 -6.11 13.96
N ARG A 85 8.66 -6.53 13.38
CA ARG A 85 7.35 -6.53 14.08
C ARG A 85 7.18 -7.69 15.04
N ASN A 86 7.74 -8.86 14.73
CA ASN A 86 7.49 -10.10 15.46
C ASN A 86 8.70 -10.58 16.29
N GLY A 87 9.83 -9.88 16.23
CA GLY A 87 11.08 -10.33 16.85
C GLY A 87 11.55 -11.66 16.26
N GLU A 88 12.12 -12.51 17.08
CA GLU A 88 12.61 -13.85 16.71
C GLU A 88 11.52 -14.93 16.76
N ASN A 89 10.25 -14.56 16.88
CA ASN A 89 9.15 -15.50 16.97
C ASN A 89 8.82 -16.10 15.60
N LYS A 90 8.50 -17.40 15.58
CA LYS A 90 7.91 -18.03 14.41
C LYS A 90 6.51 -17.45 14.14
N ILE A 91 6.26 -17.04 12.90
CA ILE A 91 4.97 -16.52 12.49
C ILE A 91 4.16 -17.54 11.70
N ILE A 92 2.83 -17.43 11.80
CA ILE A 92 1.90 -18.20 10.98
C ILE A 92 1.50 -17.31 9.79
N PHE A 93 1.98 -17.65 8.59
CA PHE A 93 1.61 -16.94 7.37
C PHE A 93 0.12 -17.12 7.09
N GLY A 94 -0.59 -16.01 6.85
CA GLY A 94 -2.05 -15.95 6.78
C GLY A 94 -2.73 -15.66 8.12
N GLY A 95 -1.96 -15.69 9.23
CA GLY A 95 -2.44 -15.35 10.56
C GLY A 95 -3.09 -16.51 11.30
N LYS A 96 -3.10 -16.40 12.63
CA LYS A 96 -3.60 -17.43 13.56
C LYS A 96 -5.10 -17.76 13.32
N LYS A 97 -5.91 -16.73 13.05
CA LYS A 97 -7.37 -16.91 12.84
C LYS A 97 -7.67 -17.82 11.65
N LEU A 98 -7.04 -17.54 10.50
CA LEU A 98 -7.20 -18.32 9.27
C LEU A 98 -6.69 -19.76 9.46
N PHE A 99 -5.54 -19.92 10.13
CA PHE A 99 -5.00 -21.24 10.45
C PHE A 99 -5.94 -22.06 11.33
N ILE A 100 -6.54 -21.46 12.38
CA ILE A 100 -7.52 -22.12 13.24
C ILE A 100 -8.78 -22.53 12.44
N GLN A 101 -9.26 -21.67 11.52
CA GLN A 101 -10.40 -22.03 10.66
C GLN A 101 -10.08 -23.26 9.81
N ARG A 102 -8.86 -23.36 9.27
CA ARG A 102 -8.39 -24.52 8.53
C ARG A 102 -8.31 -25.79 9.40
N CYS A 103 -7.72 -25.66 10.61
CA CYS A 103 -7.65 -26.79 11.56
C CYS A 103 -9.03 -27.31 12.00
N LYS A 104 -10.02 -26.43 12.04
CA LYS A 104 -11.41 -26.77 12.38
C LYS A 104 -12.24 -27.19 11.14
N ASN A 105 -11.61 -27.40 9.99
CA ASN A 105 -12.26 -27.73 8.71
C ASN A 105 -13.38 -26.75 8.28
N LYS A 106 -13.32 -25.48 8.75
CA LYS A 106 -14.27 -24.43 8.36
C LYS A 106 -13.98 -23.85 6.97
N ILE A 107 -12.78 -24.06 6.46
CA ILE A 107 -12.36 -23.70 5.12
C ILE A 107 -11.58 -24.84 4.49
N THR A 108 -11.62 -24.96 3.17
CA THR A 108 -10.89 -25.97 2.41
C THR A 108 -9.38 -25.66 2.42
N LYS A 109 -8.58 -26.61 1.95
CA LYS A 109 -7.14 -26.41 1.77
C LYS A 109 -6.86 -25.35 0.70
N GLU A 110 -7.64 -25.36 -0.36
CA GLU A 110 -7.56 -24.42 -1.49
C GLU A 110 -7.89 -23.00 -1.03
N GLU A 111 -9.00 -22.81 -0.30
CA GLU A 111 -9.36 -21.52 0.28
C GLU A 111 -8.30 -20.99 1.25
N PHE A 112 -7.76 -21.85 2.11
CA PHE A 112 -6.66 -21.49 2.98
C PHE A 112 -5.43 -21.04 2.19
N HIS A 113 -5.06 -21.79 1.14
CA HIS A 113 -3.93 -21.41 0.27
C HIS A 113 -4.16 -20.09 -0.45
N LYS A 114 -5.38 -19.81 -0.88
CA LYS A 114 -5.74 -18.54 -1.52
C LYS A 114 -5.67 -17.38 -0.54
N GLN A 115 -6.33 -17.51 0.63
CA GLN A 115 -6.47 -16.42 1.59
C GLN A 115 -5.19 -16.08 2.39
N LYS A 116 -4.24 -17.03 2.51
CA LYS A 116 -2.98 -16.79 3.24
C LYS A 116 -1.96 -15.95 2.47
N GLN A 117 -2.18 -15.69 1.18
CA GLN A 117 -1.25 -14.93 0.37
C GLN A 117 -1.24 -13.47 0.81
N ILE A 118 -0.06 -12.88 0.91
CA ILE A 118 0.08 -11.43 1.11
C ILE A 118 0.19 -10.75 -0.26
N PRO A 119 -0.20 -9.47 -0.38
CA PRO A 119 -0.03 -8.72 -1.61
C PRO A 119 1.44 -8.69 -2.07
N ILE A 120 1.66 -8.77 -3.37
CA ILE A 120 2.98 -8.50 -3.97
C ILE A 120 3.32 -7.05 -3.66
N TYR A 121 4.50 -6.80 -3.10
CA TYR A 121 4.98 -5.45 -2.82
C TYR A 121 6.11 -5.04 -3.74
N ARG A 122 6.05 -3.79 -4.21
CA ARG A 122 7.16 -3.16 -4.90
C ARG A 122 7.31 -1.72 -4.43
N VAL A 123 8.48 -1.42 -3.87
CA VAL A 123 8.85 -0.06 -3.46
C VAL A 123 9.06 0.82 -4.69
N GLY A 124 8.57 2.05 -4.62
CA GLY A 124 8.76 3.04 -5.64
C GLY A 124 10.16 3.66 -5.64
N GLN A 125 10.55 4.17 -6.80
CA GLN A 125 11.77 4.95 -6.98
C GLN A 125 11.51 6.05 -8.00
N SER A 126 11.79 7.30 -7.64
CA SER A 126 11.51 8.45 -8.50
C SER A 126 12.29 8.39 -9.82
N ASN A 127 13.57 7.95 -9.79
CA ASN A 127 14.39 7.76 -10.99
C ASN A 127 13.87 6.71 -11.96
N GLU A 128 13.06 5.75 -11.50
CA GLU A 128 12.37 4.72 -12.28
C GLU A 128 10.94 5.16 -12.70
N LYS A 129 10.70 6.47 -12.87
CA LYS A 129 9.39 7.04 -13.18
C LYS A 129 8.31 6.58 -12.19
N GLY A 130 8.61 6.72 -10.90
CA GLY A 130 7.73 6.36 -9.80
C GLY A 130 7.86 4.89 -9.39
N ASN A 131 7.87 3.95 -10.34
CA ASN A 131 8.01 2.51 -10.10
C ASN A 131 8.38 1.77 -11.38
N SER A 132 9.35 0.85 -11.32
CA SER A 132 9.80 0.08 -12.50
C SER A 132 8.84 -1.03 -12.93
N LYS A 133 7.99 -1.51 -12.02
CA LYS A 133 7.09 -2.65 -12.24
C LYS A 133 5.62 -2.27 -12.40
N PHE A 134 5.26 -1.06 -12.00
CA PHE A 134 3.93 -0.52 -12.15
C PHE A 134 3.98 0.84 -12.82
N LYS A 135 3.03 1.09 -13.71
CA LYS A 135 2.88 2.39 -14.37
C LYS A 135 1.40 2.79 -14.41
N ILE A 136 1.07 3.94 -13.87
CA ILE A 136 -0.25 4.54 -14.03
C ILE A 136 -0.33 5.05 -15.48
N ILE A 137 -1.23 4.49 -16.28
CA ILE A 137 -1.42 4.87 -17.70
C ILE A 137 -2.44 5.98 -17.79
N THR A 138 -3.62 5.78 -17.16
CA THR A 138 -4.70 6.74 -17.04
C THR A 138 -5.32 6.64 -15.65
N GLU A 139 -6.39 7.37 -15.39
CA GLU A 139 -7.21 7.25 -14.17
C GLU A 139 -7.95 5.91 -14.05
N GLU A 140 -8.00 5.13 -15.15
CA GLU A 140 -8.71 3.85 -15.20
C GLU A 140 -7.77 2.65 -15.39
N TYR A 141 -6.50 2.88 -15.72
CA TYR A 141 -5.58 1.81 -16.09
C TYR A 141 -4.23 1.90 -15.41
N ILE A 142 -3.81 0.79 -14.82
CA ILE A 142 -2.46 0.59 -14.31
C ILE A 142 -1.83 -0.59 -15.07
N LEU A 143 -0.66 -0.36 -15.65
CA LEU A 143 0.14 -1.41 -16.29
C LEU A 143 1.03 -2.07 -15.22
N PHE A 144 0.89 -3.36 -15.07
CA PHE A 144 1.73 -4.20 -14.23
C PHE A 144 2.71 -5.00 -15.10
N LYS A 145 3.96 -5.06 -14.69
CA LYS A 145 5.06 -5.75 -15.39
C LYS A 145 5.61 -6.88 -14.51
N PRO A 146 5.09 -8.10 -14.64
CA PRO A 146 5.59 -9.26 -13.93
C PRO A 146 7.10 -9.50 -14.15
N ASN A 147 7.55 -9.36 -15.39
CA ASN A 147 8.95 -9.39 -15.79
C ASN A 147 9.22 -8.38 -16.94
N LYS A 148 10.35 -8.50 -17.62
CA LYS A 148 10.73 -7.57 -18.71
C LYS A 148 9.81 -7.66 -19.93
N ASN A 149 9.27 -8.85 -20.21
CA ASN A 149 8.57 -9.16 -21.45
C ASN A 149 7.05 -9.30 -21.25
N GLU A 150 6.57 -9.36 -20.03
CA GLU A 150 5.16 -9.52 -19.70
C GLU A 150 4.55 -8.20 -19.21
N HIS A 151 3.37 -7.92 -19.72
CA HIS A 151 2.58 -6.74 -19.37
C HIS A 151 1.15 -7.18 -19.11
N ILE A 152 0.61 -6.83 -17.94
CA ILE A 152 -0.77 -7.10 -17.56
C ILE A 152 -1.44 -5.74 -17.32
N LEU A 153 -2.55 -5.50 -17.99
CA LEU A 153 -3.34 -4.31 -17.79
C LEU A 153 -4.35 -4.56 -16.65
N LEU A 154 -4.28 -3.70 -15.63
CA LEU A 154 -5.23 -3.69 -14.52
C LEU A 154 -6.24 -2.60 -14.80
N THR A 155 -7.49 -2.98 -15.10
CA THR A 155 -8.62 -2.06 -15.27
C THR A 155 -9.22 -1.75 -13.92
N LEU A 156 -9.19 -0.49 -13.52
CA LEU A 156 -9.62 -0.03 -12.21
C LEU A 156 -11.14 0.09 -12.15
N GLU A 157 -11.76 -0.41 -11.08
CA GLU A 157 -13.21 -0.38 -10.91
C GLU A 157 -13.63 0.75 -9.97
N SER A 158 -14.71 1.45 -10.33
CA SER A 158 -15.40 2.42 -9.47
C SER A 158 -14.49 3.48 -8.84
N VAL A 159 -13.56 4.00 -9.62
CA VAL A 159 -12.61 5.02 -9.17
C VAL A 159 -13.35 6.35 -8.98
N GLY A 160 -13.47 6.80 -7.73
CA GLY A 160 -14.09 8.10 -7.42
C GLY A 160 -13.28 9.28 -7.99
N LYS A 161 -13.94 10.39 -8.32
CA LYS A 161 -13.34 11.59 -8.96
C LYS A 161 -12.04 12.07 -8.28
N ASN A 162 -11.97 12.03 -6.94
CA ASN A 162 -10.78 12.43 -6.22
C ASN A 162 -9.59 11.49 -6.48
N TYR A 163 -9.83 10.17 -6.57
CA TYR A 163 -8.79 9.20 -6.90
C TYR A 163 -8.35 9.32 -8.35
N GLN A 164 -9.28 9.54 -9.29
CA GLN A 164 -8.98 9.79 -10.70
C GLN A 164 -8.01 10.96 -10.84
N LYS A 165 -8.34 12.10 -10.22
CA LYS A 165 -7.49 13.29 -10.23
C LYS A 165 -6.10 13.02 -9.65
N ARG A 166 -6.03 12.30 -8.53
CA ARG A 166 -4.74 11.91 -7.92
C ARG A 166 -3.93 10.98 -8.82
N LEU A 167 -4.56 9.99 -9.46
CA LEU A 167 -3.87 9.07 -10.37
C LEU A 167 -3.26 9.80 -11.57
N LEU A 168 -3.97 10.74 -12.18
CA LEU A 168 -3.44 11.56 -13.28
C LEU A 168 -2.24 12.39 -12.82
N GLU A 169 -2.35 13.09 -11.69
CA GLU A 169 -1.23 13.88 -11.16
C GLU A 169 -0.03 13.02 -10.77
N LEU A 170 -0.27 11.84 -10.18
CA LEU A 170 0.79 10.87 -9.87
C LEU A 170 1.49 10.39 -11.14
N SER A 171 0.75 10.10 -12.22
CA SER A 171 1.31 9.71 -13.51
C SER A 171 2.22 10.79 -14.10
N GLU A 172 1.78 12.06 -14.04
CA GLU A 172 2.59 13.20 -14.50
C GLU A 172 3.87 13.38 -13.69
N LEU A 173 3.77 13.40 -12.36
CA LEU A 173 4.92 13.54 -11.46
C LEU A 173 5.89 12.36 -11.59
N ALA A 174 5.38 11.15 -11.78
CA ALA A 174 6.20 9.96 -12.01
C ALA A 174 6.97 10.05 -13.33
N ASN A 175 6.33 10.47 -14.42
CA ASN A 175 6.99 10.68 -15.71
C ASN A 175 8.08 11.76 -15.62
N GLN A 176 7.89 12.78 -14.78
CA GLN A 176 8.89 13.82 -14.47
C GLN A 176 9.96 13.36 -13.46
N LYS A 177 9.91 12.12 -12.96
CA LYS A 177 10.81 11.57 -11.93
C LYS A 177 10.80 12.34 -10.60
N LYS A 178 9.66 12.97 -10.25
CA LYS A 178 9.52 13.83 -9.06
C LYS A 178 8.91 13.11 -7.87
N ILE A 179 8.36 11.91 -8.07
CA ILE A 179 7.70 11.14 -7.02
C ILE A 179 8.09 9.65 -7.09
N SER A 180 8.19 9.01 -5.94
CA SER A 180 8.20 7.56 -5.80
C SER A 180 6.80 7.08 -5.44
N ILE A 181 6.37 5.96 -6.01
CA ILE A 181 5.04 5.39 -5.81
C ILE A 181 5.21 3.92 -5.46
N ASP A 182 4.84 3.55 -4.24
CA ASP A 182 4.85 2.16 -3.81
C ASP A 182 3.56 1.48 -4.28
N PHE A 183 3.68 0.24 -4.70
CA PHE A 183 2.54 -0.57 -5.09
C PHE A 183 2.48 -1.86 -4.27
N ARG A 184 1.24 -2.22 -3.90
CA ARG A 184 0.90 -3.59 -3.47
C ARG A 184 -0.22 -4.11 -4.36
N LEU A 185 -0.17 -5.38 -4.72
CA LEU A 185 -1.13 -6.03 -5.59
C LEU A 185 -1.55 -7.37 -4.98
N ASP A 186 -2.83 -7.54 -4.73
CA ASP A 186 -3.43 -8.85 -4.43
C ASP A 186 -4.37 -9.29 -5.56
N SER A 187 -5.16 -10.33 -5.36
CA SER A 187 -6.07 -10.87 -6.39
C SER A 187 -7.28 -9.99 -6.70
N GLU A 188 -7.53 -8.94 -5.93
CA GLU A 188 -8.74 -8.10 -6.05
C GLU A 188 -8.43 -6.60 -6.06
N TYR A 189 -7.35 -6.20 -5.38
CA TYR A 189 -7.04 -4.79 -5.16
C TYR A 189 -5.62 -4.45 -5.53
N VAL A 190 -5.46 -3.26 -6.10
CA VAL A 190 -4.18 -2.57 -6.19
C VAL A 190 -4.15 -1.45 -5.15
N TYR A 191 -3.04 -1.36 -4.44
CA TYR A 191 -2.78 -0.35 -3.41
C TYR A 191 -1.68 0.56 -3.92
N VAL A 192 -1.96 1.85 -3.97
CA VAL A 192 -1.05 2.89 -4.47
C VAL A 192 -0.69 3.80 -3.31
N SER A 193 0.56 3.75 -2.85
CA SER A 193 1.03 4.54 -1.70
C SER A 193 2.04 5.59 -2.17
N PHE A 194 1.85 6.81 -1.71
CA PHE A 194 2.66 7.96 -2.12
C PHE A 194 2.63 9.06 -1.05
N ASP A 195 3.54 10.02 -1.16
CA ASP A 195 3.57 11.19 -0.31
C ASP A 195 2.58 12.24 -0.82
N LEU A 196 1.51 12.46 -0.05
CA LEU A 196 0.45 13.41 -0.37
C LEU A 196 0.97 14.85 -0.50
N SER A 197 2.01 15.21 0.25
CA SER A 197 2.60 16.56 0.20
C SER A 197 3.19 16.92 -1.18
N LYS A 198 3.44 15.92 -2.02
CA LYS A 198 3.96 16.12 -3.38
C LYS A 198 2.87 16.49 -4.40
N LEU A 199 1.59 16.20 -4.09
CA LEU A 199 0.48 16.54 -4.98
C LEU A 199 0.09 18.02 -4.86
N LYS A 200 -0.04 18.69 -5.98
CA LYS A 200 -0.49 20.10 -6.03
C LYS A 200 -1.97 20.22 -5.70
N SER A 201 -2.78 19.26 -6.18
CA SER A 201 -4.22 19.20 -5.95
C SER A 201 -4.62 19.07 -4.49
N GLU A 202 -3.70 18.53 -3.67
CA GLU A 202 -3.90 18.31 -2.22
C GLU A 202 -3.19 19.38 -1.37
N ARG A 203 -2.48 20.30 -2.00
CA ARG A 203 -2.06 21.51 -1.30
C ARG A 203 -3.31 22.34 -1.01
N ILE A 204 -4.11 21.82 -0.06
CA ILE A 204 -4.94 22.70 0.72
C ILE A 204 -3.92 23.67 1.31
N ILE A 205 -3.87 24.87 0.77
CA ILE A 205 -3.27 25.98 1.45
C ILE A 205 -4.17 26.12 2.67
N PHE A 206 -3.85 25.35 3.73
CA PHE A 206 -4.25 25.78 5.05
C PHE A 206 -3.49 27.09 5.20
N ASN A 207 -4.15 28.19 4.83
CA ASN A 207 -3.84 29.44 5.46
C ASN A 207 -3.97 29.09 6.93
N LYS A 208 -2.84 28.82 7.58
CA LYS A 208 -2.79 28.78 9.04
C LYS A 208 -3.26 30.16 9.44
N VAL A 209 -4.55 30.33 9.56
CA VAL A 209 -5.09 31.47 10.25
C VAL A 209 -4.57 31.26 11.65
N LYS A 210 -3.59 32.05 12.01
CA LYS A 210 -2.98 32.06 13.32
C LYS A 210 -4.18 32.13 14.29
N ASP A 211 -4.19 31.24 15.28
CA ASP A 211 -5.22 31.19 16.31
C ASP A 211 -6.62 30.69 15.88
N ARG A 212 -6.73 29.88 14.81
CA ARG A 212 -7.95 29.15 14.47
C ARG A 212 -8.02 27.82 15.21
N HIS A 213 -9.13 27.57 15.90
CA HIS A 213 -9.40 26.37 16.65
C HIS A 213 -10.64 25.66 16.10
N PHE A 214 -10.56 24.33 16.05
CA PHE A 214 -11.65 23.46 15.61
C PHE A 214 -12.03 22.56 16.80
N ALA A 215 -13.27 22.65 17.25
CA ALA A 215 -13.83 21.81 18.29
C ALA A 215 -14.85 20.85 17.69
N ILE A 216 -14.81 19.60 18.12
CA ILE A 216 -15.76 18.54 17.73
C ILE A 216 -16.45 18.04 18.99
N ASP A 217 -17.77 17.96 18.95
CA ASP A 217 -18.60 17.28 19.94
C ASP A 217 -19.14 15.98 19.33
N LEU A 218 -18.80 14.86 19.97
CA LEU A 218 -19.20 13.52 19.53
C LEU A 218 -20.37 13.04 20.35
N ASN A 219 -21.52 12.89 19.71
CA ASN A 219 -22.73 12.32 20.29
C ASN A 219 -23.10 11.04 19.49
N PRO A 220 -23.71 9.99 20.10
CA PRO A 220 -24.08 8.78 19.40
C PRO A 220 -24.95 8.96 18.15
N ASN A 221 -25.68 10.06 18.07
CA ASN A 221 -26.61 10.35 16.97
C ASN A 221 -26.16 11.51 16.08
N TYR A 222 -25.20 12.31 16.52
CA TYR A 222 -24.78 13.54 15.86
C TYR A 222 -23.29 13.81 16.08
N ILE A 223 -22.66 14.45 15.10
CA ILE A 223 -21.34 15.05 15.24
C ILE A 223 -21.54 16.55 15.11
N GLY A 224 -21.37 17.28 16.20
CA GLY A 224 -21.35 18.74 16.20
C GLY A 224 -19.93 19.25 15.97
N TYR A 225 -19.77 20.38 15.28
CA TYR A 225 -18.49 21.07 15.17
C TYR A 225 -18.64 22.59 15.27
N THR A 226 -17.55 23.21 15.71
CA THR A 226 -17.44 24.69 15.76
C THR A 226 -16.02 25.08 15.38
N VAL A 227 -15.89 26.07 14.51
CA VAL A 227 -14.61 26.68 14.11
C VAL A 227 -14.59 28.10 14.65
N ILE A 228 -13.58 28.43 15.44
CA ILE A 228 -13.41 29.76 16.02
C ILE A 228 -12.05 30.35 15.64
N ASP A 229 -12.01 31.66 15.40
CA ASP A 229 -10.79 32.43 15.31
C ASP A 229 -10.66 33.28 16.57
N TRP A 230 -9.57 33.14 17.30
CA TRP A 230 -9.24 34.04 18.40
C TRP A 230 -8.76 35.36 17.84
N ILE A 231 -9.36 36.44 18.28
CA ILE A 231 -9.01 37.81 17.90
C ILE A 231 -7.89 38.33 18.83
N ASP A 232 -8.06 38.07 20.10
CA ASP A 232 -7.10 38.33 21.17
C ASP A 232 -7.29 37.26 22.27
N GLY A 233 -6.50 37.26 23.31
CA GLY A 233 -6.52 36.22 24.36
C GLY A 233 -7.86 36.08 25.12
N GLN A 234 -8.87 36.90 24.84
CA GLN A 234 -10.19 36.89 25.51
C GLN A 234 -11.37 36.88 24.54
N ASN A 235 -11.18 37.35 23.30
CA ASN A 235 -12.26 37.48 22.32
C ASN A 235 -12.07 36.51 21.17
N TYR A 236 -13.17 35.92 20.71
CA TYR A 236 -13.18 35.02 19.55
C TYR A 236 -14.35 35.30 18.62
N LYS A 237 -14.21 34.90 17.37
CA LYS A 237 -15.26 34.93 16.35
C LYS A 237 -15.58 33.51 15.92
N ILE A 238 -16.86 33.14 15.92
CA ILE A 238 -17.31 31.89 15.29
C ILE A 238 -17.22 32.07 13.77
N VAL A 239 -16.41 31.27 13.11
CA VAL A 239 -16.21 31.28 11.67
C VAL A 239 -17.18 30.35 10.99
N ASP A 240 -17.39 29.16 11.59
CA ASP A 240 -18.28 28.13 11.08
C ASP A 240 -18.78 27.26 12.22
N LYS A 241 -19.95 26.67 12.08
CA LYS A 241 -20.51 25.68 12.99
C LYS A 241 -21.51 24.80 12.25
N GLY A 242 -21.63 23.57 12.64
CA GLY A 242 -22.58 22.65 12.03
C GLY A 242 -22.82 21.41 12.86
N CYS A 243 -23.74 20.60 12.38
CA CYS A 243 -24.08 19.33 12.98
C CYS A 243 -24.42 18.32 11.87
N PHE A 244 -23.82 17.13 11.94
CA PHE A 244 -24.11 16.01 11.04
C PHE A 244 -24.92 14.96 11.80
N SER A 245 -26.09 14.58 11.27
CA SER A 245 -26.84 13.44 11.79
C SER A 245 -26.15 12.13 11.40
N LEU A 246 -25.99 11.22 12.36
CA LEU A 246 -25.49 9.86 12.15
C LEU A 246 -26.63 8.84 11.95
N LYS A 247 -27.89 9.31 12.04
CA LYS A 247 -29.07 8.48 11.75
C LYS A 247 -29.32 8.49 10.25
N ASN A 248 -29.33 7.29 9.64
CA ASN A 248 -29.90 7.05 8.31
C ASN A 248 -31.41 7.12 8.36
#